data_1d2970c28b66e2efcc0b7839c62f4aa0
#
_entry.id   1d2970c28b66e2efcc0b7839c62f4aa0
#
_cell.length_a   1.000
_cell.length_b   1.000
_cell.length_c   1.000
_cell.angle_alpha   90.00
_cell.angle_beta   90.00
_cell.angle_gamma   90.00
#
_symmetry.space_group_name_H-M   'P 1'
#
loop_
_entity.id
_entity.type
_entity.pdbx_description
1 polymer ?
#
loop_
_entity_poly.entity_id
_entity_poly.type
_entity_poly.pdbx_seq_one_letter_code
_entity_poly.pdbx_strand_id
1 'polypeptide(L)'
;MEKTKRIITLFLAIVCALALCVTAGAADTSVITDMKTDCVVDAAGSCQITQTVTIDIAGTEDTIELPLAVSAKRISVAGYKYKKTTQDGYTVLVLSSNGGFAGSRTFTISYTVSGLVSEQDNVQTLTLPLLAPKWNWAINNYDFTITLPAAFEGYPTFTSGYYGDVIEDYMNFTVREGMIGGTISTALKDHESLTMTLDVGEGYFAGRYASWSSGWVETALVIVFSVLALLYWALTLRSKPLRASSRTAPPDAAAPSDLPYLLAGGAPDFN
;
A
#
# COMPACT_ATOMS: atom_id res chain seq x y z
N MET A 1 24.44 65.10 -11.84
CA MET A 1 25.17 64.38 -10.81
C MET A 1 24.27 63.77 -9.71
N GLU A 2 23.23 64.44 -9.22
CA GLU A 2 22.36 63.90 -8.16
C GLU A 2 21.49 62.68 -8.59
N LYS A 3 20.92 62.70 -9.80
CA LYS A 3 20.14 61.57 -10.33
C LYS A 3 20.96 60.29 -10.50
N THR A 4 22.23 60.40 -10.92
CA THR A 4 23.12 59.24 -11.07
C THR A 4 23.51 58.62 -9.72
N LYS A 5 23.70 59.45 -8.70
CA LYS A 5 23.96 58.96 -7.33
C LYS A 5 22.77 58.20 -6.73
N ARG A 6 21.55 58.71 -6.95
CA ARG A 6 20.31 58.01 -6.51
C ARG A 6 20.11 56.67 -7.18
N ILE A 7 20.41 56.56 -8.50
CA ILE A 7 20.32 55.29 -9.22
C ILE A 7 21.34 54.29 -8.70
N ILE A 8 22.58 54.72 -8.46
CA ILE A 8 23.64 53.84 -7.91
C ILE A 8 23.28 53.36 -6.50
N THR A 9 22.72 54.24 -5.64
CA THR A 9 22.30 53.86 -4.29
C THR A 9 21.13 52.88 -4.32
N LEU A 10 20.17 53.06 -5.25
CA LEU A 10 19.05 52.16 -5.41
C LEU A 10 19.51 50.76 -5.94
N PHE A 11 20.44 50.76 -6.88
CA PHE A 11 21.02 49.54 -7.41
C PHE A 11 21.82 48.75 -6.35
N LEU A 12 22.62 49.49 -5.52
CA LEU A 12 23.37 48.88 -4.45
C LEU A 12 22.44 48.33 -3.35
N ALA A 13 21.34 49.02 -3.04
CA ALA A 13 20.33 48.54 -2.10
C ALA A 13 19.62 47.28 -2.58
N ILE A 14 19.31 47.19 -3.89
CA ILE A 14 18.72 45.99 -4.51
C ILE A 14 19.70 44.83 -4.50
N VAL A 15 20.99 45.07 -4.81
CA VAL A 15 22.03 44.02 -4.77
C VAL A 15 22.25 43.51 -3.35
N CYS A 16 22.27 44.43 -2.33
CA CYS A 16 22.33 44.02 -0.93
C CYS A 16 21.09 43.26 -0.46
N ALA A 17 19.87 43.63 -0.90
CA ALA A 17 18.65 42.91 -0.60
C ALA A 17 18.64 41.53 -1.23
N LEU A 18 19.11 41.37 -2.49
CA LEU A 18 19.28 40.08 -3.15
C LEU A 18 20.36 39.20 -2.50
N ALA A 19 21.45 39.79 -2.02
CA ALA A 19 22.50 39.07 -1.27
C ALA A 19 22.04 38.57 0.10
N LEU A 20 21.10 39.25 0.76
CA LEU A 20 20.46 38.78 1.99
C LEU A 20 19.42 37.71 1.83
N CYS A 21 18.86 37.52 0.61
CA CYS A 21 17.93 36.42 0.30
C CYS A 21 18.60 35.07 0.06
N VAL A 22 19.91 34.97 -0.04
CA VAL A 22 20.64 33.73 -0.36
C VAL A 22 21.02 32.90 0.86
N THR A 23 20.68 33.35 2.08
CA THR A 23 20.84 32.55 3.29
C THR A 23 19.50 32.01 3.83
N ALA A 24 18.58 31.64 2.96
CA ALA A 24 17.65 30.60 3.33
C ALA A 24 18.46 29.30 3.36
N GLY A 25 19.15 29.06 4.49
CA GLY A 25 19.74 27.76 4.76
C GLY A 25 18.63 26.73 4.53
N ALA A 26 18.90 25.73 3.70
CA ALA A 26 18.06 24.55 3.68
C ALA A 26 17.87 24.15 5.14
N ALA A 27 16.64 24.14 5.63
CA ALA A 27 16.38 23.62 6.96
C ALA A 27 16.94 22.21 6.96
N ASP A 28 17.91 21.93 7.83
CA ASP A 28 18.44 20.58 8.00
C ASP A 28 17.24 19.68 8.28
N THR A 29 16.88 18.86 7.32
CA THR A 29 15.82 17.87 7.47
C THR A 29 16.44 16.60 8.01
N SER A 30 15.78 15.98 8.97
CA SER A 30 16.20 14.67 9.47
C SER A 30 16.25 13.66 8.32
N VAL A 31 17.23 12.78 8.35
CA VAL A 31 17.47 11.79 7.29
C VAL A 31 17.91 10.45 7.89
N ILE A 32 17.51 9.37 7.27
CA ILE A 32 18.04 8.03 7.58
C ILE A 32 19.33 7.87 6.78
N THR A 33 20.47 7.91 7.48
CA THR A 33 21.78 7.79 6.85
C THR A 33 22.06 6.38 6.39
N ASP A 34 21.69 5.40 7.25
CA ASP A 34 21.93 4.00 6.98
C ASP A 34 20.75 3.15 7.50
N MET A 35 20.30 2.24 6.70
CA MET A 35 19.30 1.25 7.09
C MET A 35 19.72 -0.13 6.61
N LYS A 36 19.74 -1.09 7.53
CA LYS A 36 20.01 -2.48 7.22
C LYS A 36 18.84 -3.36 7.65
N THR A 37 18.41 -4.25 6.76
CA THR A 37 17.34 -5.22 7.03
C THR A 37 17.86 -6.64 6.85
N ASP A 38 17.92 -7.39 7.94
CA ASP A 38 18.26 -8.82 7.94
C ASP A 38 16.97 -9.63 8.12
N CYS A 39 16.68 -10.50 7.16
CA CYS A 39 15.48 -11.36 7.12
C CYS A 39 15.89 -12.82 7.20
N VAL A 40 15.30 -13.58 8.11
CA VAL A 40 15.47 -15.03 8.19
C VAL A 40 14.12 -15.68 8.02
N VAL A 41 13.93 -16.37 6.89
CA VAL A 41 12.68 -17.06 6.55
C VAL A 41 12.79 -18.50 7.03
N ASP A 42 11.80 -18.95 7.79
CA ASP A 42 11.73 -20.34 8.26
C ASP A 42 11.04 -21.25 7.24
N ALA A 43 11.12 -22.57 7.49
CA ALA A 43 10.49 -23.58 6.63
C ALA A 43 8.95 -23.46 6.54
N ALA A 44 8.32 -22.75 7.45
CA ALA A 44 6.88 -22.48 7.43
C ALA A 44 6.53 -21.15 6.70
N GLY A 45 7.51 -20.50 6.05
CA GLY A 45 7.29 -19.24 5.34
C GLY A 45 7.06 -18.03 6.25
N SER A 46 7.38 -18.12 7.55
CA SER A 46 7.39 -16.95 8.43
C SER A 46 8.79 -16.32 8.41
N CYS A 47 8.86 -15.01 8.49
CA CYS A 47 10.11 -14.28 8.48
C CYS A 47 10.37 -13.58 9.81
N GLN A 48 11.54 -13.80 10.39
CA GLN A 48 12.09 -12.95 11.44
C GLN A 48 12.90 -11.83 10.78
N ILE A 49 12.52 -10.61 11.07
CA ILE A 49 13.15 -9.41 10.50
C ILE A 49 13.85 -8.67 11.63
N THR A 50 15.11 -8.29 11.37
CA THR A 50 15.88 -7.38 12.22
C THR A 50 16.27 -6.18 11.38
N GLN A 51 15.82 -4.99 11.77
CA GLN A 51 16.15 -3.74 11.12
C GLN A 51 17.04 -2.90 12.03
N THR A 52 18.15 -2.42 11.49
CA THR A 52 19.02 -1.45 12.14
C THR A 52 18.93 -0.15 11.35
N VAL A 53 18.48 0.90 11.99
CA VAL A 53 18.20 2.19 11.36
C VAL A 53 19.00 3.27 12.06
N THR A 54 19.85 3.97 11.34
CA THR A 54 20.61 5.15 11.83
C THR A 54 20.00 6.39 11.25
N ILE A 55 19.53 7.27 12.12
CA ILE A 55 18.84 8.51 11.76
C ILE A 55 19.71 9.69 12.23
N ASP A 56 19.99 10.62 11.35
CA ASP A 56 20.55 11.93 11.69
C ASP A 56 19.40 12.92 11.86
N ILE A 57 19.16 13.31 13.12
CA ILE A 57 17.99 14.08 13.52
C ILE A 57 18.37 15.56 13.54
N ALA A 58 17.73 16.32 12.67
CA ALA A 58 17.86 17.76 12.62
C ALA A 58 17.10 18.40 13.79
N GLY A 59 17.84 19.07 14.68
CA GLY A 59 17.24 19.69 15.88
C GLY A 59 16.90 18.67 16.97
N THR A 60 15.69 18.75 17.52
CA THR A 60 15.21 17.85 18.58
C THR A 60 13.80 17.38 18.24
N GLU A 61 13.61 16.06 18.23
CA GLU A 61 12.33 15.41 18.03
C GLU A 61 11.85 14.78 19.35
N ASP A 62 10.64 15.05 19.77
CA ASP A 62 10.07 14.47 21.00
C ASP A 62 9.78 12.98 20.84
N THR A 63 9.45 12.55 19.63
CA THR A 63 9.10 11.17 19.29
C THR A 63 9.72 10.75 17.96
N ILE A 64 10.08 9.47 17.86
CA ILE A 64 10.52 8.82 16.61
C ILE A 64 9.50 7.77 16.24
N GLU A 65 9.03 7.81 15.00
CA GLU A 65 8.13 6.83 14.42
C GLU A 65 8.91 5.80 13.59
N LEU A 66 8.76 4.52 13.93
CA LEU A 66 9.41 3.40 13.23
C LEU A 66 8.31 2.51 12.62
N PRO A 67 8.00 2.67 11.34
CA PRO A 67 7.00 1.86 10.66
C PRO A 67 7.52 0.46 10.36
N LEU A 68 6.66 -0.54 10.57
CA LEU A 68 6.95 -1.93 10.34
C LEU A 68 6.02 -2.52 9.27
N ALA A 69 6.36 -3.71 8.79
CA ALA A 69 5.49 -4.46 7.90
C ALA A 69 4.09 -4.69 8.51
N VAL A 70 3.09 -4.84 7.65
CA VAL A 70 1.73 -5.21 8.04
C VAL A 70 1.78 -6.53 8.82
N SER A 71 0.97 -6.65 9.87
CA SER A 71 0.88 -7.85 10.71
C SER A 71 2.16 -8.23 11.50
N ALA A 72 3.04 -7.27 11.79
CA ALA A 72 4.22 -7.48 12.62
C ALA A 72 3.85 -7.98 14.02
N LYS A 73 4.49 -9.06 14.46
CA LYS A 73 4.31 -9.71 15.76
C LYS A 73 5.64 -9.84 16.48
N ARG A 74 5.63 -10.18 17.78
CA ARG A 74 6.83 -10.38 18.61
C ARG A 74 7.84 -9.25 18.50
N ILE A 75 7.33 -8.01 18.53
CA ILE A 75 8.11 -6.81 18.31
C ILE A 75 8.99 -6.51 19.51
N SER A 76 10.25 -6.16 19.27
CA SER A 76 11.21 -5.71 20.26
C SER A 76 12.03 -4.54 19.69
N VAL A 77 12.29 -3.54 20.51
CA VAL A 77 13.20 -2.43 20.18
C VAL A 77 14.30 -2.40 21.25
N ALA A 78 15.55 -2.47 20.81
CA ALA A 78 16.68 -2.51 21.74
C ALA A 78 16.85 -1.18 22.47
N GLY A 79 16.80 -1.23 23.81
CA GLY A 79 17.07 -0.07 24.67
C GLY A 79 15.95 0.96 24.78
N TYR A 80 14.81 0.80 24.11
CA TYR A 80 13.72 1.75 24.09
C TYR A 80 12.38 1.12 24.44
N LYS A 81 11.55 1.87 25.15
CA LYS A 81 10.11 1.58 25.28
C LYS A 81 9.38 2.21 24.11
N TYR A 82 8.35 1.55 23.62
CA TYR A 82 7.55 2.04 22.51
C TYR A 82 6.06 1.90 22.77
N LYS A 83 5.28 2.76 22.12
CA LYS A 83 3.82 2.62 21.99
C LYS A 83 3.54 2.10 20.58
N LYS A 84 2.74 1.06 20.45
CA LYS A 84 2.29 0.53 19.17
C LYS A 84 1.05 1.29 18.71
N THR A 85 1.07 1.78 17.48
CA THR A 85 -0.07 2.38 16.77
C THR A 85 -0.27 1.68 15.43
N THR A 86 -1.38 1.98 14.75
CA THR A 86 -1.65 1.49 13.39
C THR A 86 -2.01 2.68 12.53
N GLN A 87 -1.33 2.83 11.40
CA GLN A 87 -1.58 3.86 10.40
C GLN A 87 -1.76 3.19 9.04
N ASP A 88 -2.93 3.34 8.43
CA ASP A 88 -3.29 2.76 7.13
C ASP A 88 -2.98 1.25 7.00
N GLY A 89 -3.22 0.51 8.07
CA GLY A 89 -2.96 -0.94 8.13
C GLY A 89 -1.52 -1.33 8.50
N TYR A 90 -0.57 -0.40 8.55
CA TYR A 90 0.79 -0.65 8.98
C TYR A 90 0.95 -0.49 10.50
N THR A 91 1.80 -1.32 11.09
CA THR A 91 2.21 -1.16 12.48
C THR A 91 3.27 -0.06 12.57
N VAL A 92 3.05 0.94 13.41
CA VAL A 92 4.01 2.01 13.69
C VAL A 92 4.37 1.99 15.16
N LEU A 93 5.66 1.99 15.47
CA LEU A 93 6.19 2.09 16.81
C LEU A 93 6.57 3.54 17.09
N VAL A 94 5.94 4.12 18.10
CA VAL A 94 6.25 5.48 18.54
C VAL A 94 7.16 5.39 19.77
N LEU A 95 8.39 5.79 19.60
CA LEU A 95 9.39 5.91 20.67
C LEU A 95 9.35 7.31 21.25
N SER A 96 9.53 7.43 22.57
CA SER A 96 9.67 8.72 23.26
C SER A 96 10.86 8.66 24.19
N SER A 97 11.53 9.80 24.39
CA SER A 97 12.65 9.94 25.30
C SER A 97 12.47 11.18 26.17
N ASN A 98 12.85 11.09 27.43
CA ASN A 98 12.92 12.27 28.30
C ASN A 98 14.03 13.21 27.81
N GLY A 99 13.66 14.35 27.22
CA GLY A 99 14.58 15.29 26.60
C GLY A 99 14.69 15.18 25.07
N GLY A 100 13.86 14.33 24.46
CA GLY A 100 13.79 14.16 23.02
C GLY A 100 14.95 13.37 22.41
N PHE A 101 14.97 13.32 21.11
CA PHE A 101 16.03 12.72 20.28
C PHE A 101 16.71 13.81 19.47
N ALA A 102 18.04 13.82 19.44
CA ALA A 102 18.82 14.78 18.66
C ALA A 102 20.12 14.15 18.14
N GLY A 103 20.60 14.65 17.00
CA GLY A 103 21.81 14.17 16.35
C GLY A 103 21.68 12.72 15.86
N SER A 104 22.79 12.06 15.62
CA SER A 104 22.80 10.70 15.10
C SER A 104 22.34 9.68 16.15
N ARG A 105 21.34 8.87 15.80
CA ARG A 105 20.77 7.81 16.65
C ARG A 105 20.57 6.53 15.88
N THR A 106 20.92 5.40 16.49
CA THR A 106 20.73 4.08 15.92
C THR A 106 19.67 3.31 16.70
N PHE A 107 18.72 2.73 15.99
CA PHE A 107 17.62 1.92 16.51
C PHE A 107 17.71 0.52 15.93
N THR A 108 17.66 -0.51 16.78
CA THR A 108 17.57 -1.90 16.34
C THR A 108 16.22 -2.45 16.72
N ILE A 109 15.46 -2.91 15.72
CA ILE A 109 14.10 -3.41 15.84
C ILE A 109 14.09 -4.85 15.37
N SER A 110 13.49 -5.75 16.15
CA SER A 110 13.26 -7.14 15.73
C SER A 110 11.79 -7.47 15.81
N TYR A 111 11.26 -8.14 14.79
CA TYR A 111 9.87 -8.55 14.72
C TYR A 111 9.69 -9.75 13.79
N THR A 112 8.53 -10.39 13.87
CA THR A 112 8.17 -11.54 13.03
C THR A 112 6.98 -11.20 12.16
N VAL A 113 7.03 -11.59 10.89
CA VAL A 113 5.93 -11.50 9.93
C VAL A 113 5.57 -12.90 9.46
N SER A 114 4.30 -13.18 9.28
CA SER A 114 3.77 -14.45 8.78
C SER A 114 2.73 -14.23 7.69
N GLY A 115 2.42 -15.27 6.91
CA GLY A 115 1.50 -15.17 5.78
C GLY A 115 2.14 -14.52 4.55
N LEU A 116 3.45 -14.72 4.38
CA LEU A 116 4.25 -14.18 3.28
C LEU A 116 4.26 -15.07 2.05
N VAL A 117 3.81 -16.33 2.19
CA VAL A 117 3.79 -17.32 1.11
C VAL A 117 2.36 -17.51 0.63
N SER A 118 2.19 -17.44 -0.66
CA SER A 118 0.97 -17.83 -1.39
C SER A 118 1.29 -19.00 -2.31
N GLU A 119 0.28 -19.80 -2.66
CA GLU A 119 0.43 -20.91 -3.59
C GLU A 119 -0.66 -20.81 -4.66
N GLN A 120 -0.26 -20.84 -5.92
CA GLN A 120 -1.13 -20.85 -7.06
C GLN A 120 -0.56 -21.79 -8.13
N ASP A 121 -1.40 -22.68 -8.69
CA ASP A 121 -1.00 -23.63 -9.75
C ASP A 121 0.25 -24.45 -9.41
N ASN A 122 0.39 -24.88 -8.14
CA ASN A 122 1.54 -25.59 -7.57
C ASN A 122 2.85 -24.78 -7.54
N VAL A 123 2.78 -23.47 -7.69
CA VAL A 123 3.92 -22.58 -7.49
C VAL A 123 3.75 -21.84 -6.16
N GLN A 124 4.74 -21.94 -5.31
CA GLN A 124 4.80 -21.17 -4.07
C GLN A 124 5.55 -19.86 -4.33
N THR A 125 4.90 -18.75 -4.00
CA THR A 125 5.43 -17.40 -4.16
C THR A 125 5.63 -16.79 -2.79
N LEU A 126 6.88 -16.43 -2.48
CA LEU A 126 7.22 -15.64 -1.29
C LEU A 126 7.15 -14.15 -1.63
N THR A 127 6.30 -13.41 -0.92
CA THR A 127 6.24 -11.94 -1.01
C THR A 127 6.70 -11.34 0.32
N LEU A 128 7.87 -10.72 0.32
CA LEU A 128 8.53 -10.22 1.52
C LEU A 128 8.63 -8.69 1.48
N PRO A 129 7.89 -7.95 2.32
CA PRO A 129 8.04 -6.52 2.47
C PRO A 129 9.33 -6.22 3.25
N LEU A 130 10.33 -5.67 2.58
CA LEU A 130 11.62 -5.30 3.16
C LEU A 130 11.57 -3.91 3.79
N LEU A 131 10.83 -2.99 3.17
CA LEU A 131 10.67 -1.61 3.64
C LEU A 131 9.20 -1.22 3.60
N ALA A 132 8.66 -0.80 4.74
CA ALA A 132 7.29 -0.29 4.84
C ALA A 132 7.17 1.12 4.24
N PRO A 133 6.04 1.48 3.60
CA PRO A 133 5.89 2.79 2.94
C PRO A 133 5.41 3.89 3.91
N LYS A 134 5.97 3.95 5.10
CA LYS A 134 5.55 4.95 6.12
C LYS A 134 6.72 5.65 6.79
N TRP A 135 7.92 5.52 6.22
CA TRP A 135 9.07 6.25 6.69
C TRP A 135 8.97 7.72 6.31
N ASN A 136 9.03 8.61 7.30
CA ASN A 136 8.85 10.06 7.11
C ASN A 136 10.11 10.76 6.57
N TRP A 137 11.23 10.04 6.46
CA TRP A 137 12.52 10.58 6.03
C TRP A 137 13.11 9.75 4.90
N ALA A 138 13.85 10.43 4.03
CA ALA A 138 14.62 9.77 2.98
C ALA A 138 15.68 8.83 3.58
N ILE A 139 16.00 7.75 2.86
CA ILE A 139 16.99 6.75 3.26
C ILE A 139 18.15 6.81 2.27
N ASN A 140 19.34 7.22 2.76
CA ASN A 140 20.50 7.42 1.90
C ASN A 140 21.14 6.10 1.49
N ASN A 141 21.31 5.17 2.44
CA ASN A 141 21.91 3.86 2.20
C ASN A 141 20.96 2.78 2.72
N TYR A 142 20.64 1.81 1.88
CA TYR A 142 19.79 0.69 2.26
C TYR A 142 20.42 -0.63 1.84
N ASP A 143 20.73 -1.47 2.84
CA ASP A 143 21.26 -2.82 2.66
C ASP A 143 20.25 -3.85 3.16
N PHE A 144 20.20 -4.99 2.50
CA PHE A 144 19.38 -6.10 2.99
C PHE A 144 20.07 -7.45 2.79
N THR A 145 19.72 -8.38 3.68
CA THR A 145 20.10 -9.78 3.58
C THR A 145 18.87 -10.64 3.86
N ILE A 146 18.59 -11.58 2.99
CA ILE A 146 17.49 -12.54 3.14
C ILE A 146 18.08 -13.93 3.16
N THR A 147 17.87 -14.66 4.25
CA THR A 147 18.24 -16.06 4.39
C THR A 147 17.01 -16.92 4.28
N LEU A 148 17.01 -17.84 3.34
CA LEU A 148 15.94 -18.79 3.06
C LEU A 148 16.25 -20.16 3.70
N PRO A 149 15.24 -21.00 3.97
CA PRO A 149 15.46 -22.27 4.68
C PRO A 149 16.26 -23.31 3.89
N ALA A 150 16.33 -23.19 2.56
CA ALA A 150 17.08 -24.06 1.66
C ALA A 150 17.55 -23.31 0.42
N ALA A 151 18.35 -23.94 -0.41
CA ALA A 151 18.62 -23.46 -1.76
C ALA A 151 17.31 -23.43 -2.59
N PHE A 152 17.19 -22.48 -3.49
CA PHE A 152 16.00 -22.28 -4.32
C PHE A 152 16.37 -22.11 -5.77
N GLU A 153 15.42 -22.46 -6.64
CA GLU A 153 15.44 -22.14 -8.05
C GLU A 153 14.48 -20.98 -8.28
N GLY A 154 14.90 -19.97 -9.00
CA GLY A 154 14.09 -18.78 -9.26
C GLY A 154 14.91 -17.52 -9.19
N TYR A 155 14.32 -16.43 -9.66
CA TYR A 155 14.96 -15.12 -9.66
C TYR A 155 14.10 -14.13 -8.88
N PRO A 156 14.64 -13.44 -7.87
CA PRO A 156 13.88 -12.49 -7.09
C PRO A 156 13.54 -11.25 -7.92
N THR A 157 12.31 -10.78 -7.82
CA THR A 157 11.86 -9.52 -8.40
C THR A 157 11.64 -8.51 -7.28
N PHE A 158 12.08 -7.29 -7.49
CA PHE A 158 11.94 -6.22 -6.52
C PHE A 158 11.03 -5.14 -7.07
N THR A 159 10.11 -4.67 -6.24
CA THR A 159 9.23 -3.54 -6.54
C THR A 159 9.44 -2.45 -5.52
N SER A 160 9.50 -1.19 -5.96
CA SER A 160 9.69 -0.03 -5.11
C SER A 160 8.80 1.12 -5.55
N GLY A 161 8.80 2.20 -4.74
CA GLY A 161 8.07 3.41 -5.01
C GLY A 161 6.64 3.39 -4.47
N TYR A 162 5.87 4.43 -4.84
CA TYR A 162 4.48 4.60 -4.39
C TYR A 162 3.51 3.67 -5.12
N TYR A 163 3.88 3.18 -6.31
CA TYR A 163 3.03 2.42 -7.23
C TYR A 163 3.53 1.01 -7.53
N GLY A 164 4.60 0.58 -6.85
CA GLY A 164 5.18 -0.75 -7.08
C GLY A 164 5.97 -0.86 -8.37
N ASP A 165 6.69 0.19 -8.74
CA ASP A 165 7.60 0.17 -9.87
C ASP A 165 8.71 -0.88 -9.68
N VAL A 166 9.09 -1.56 -10.76
CA VAL A 166 10.20 -2.54 -10.73
C VAL A 166 11.51 -1.79 -10.69
N ILE A 167 12.36 -2.09 -9.68
CA ILE A 167 13.68 -1.50 -9.55
C ILE A 167 14.70 -2.45 -10.19
N GLU A 168 15.24 -2.08 -11.34
CA GLU A 168 16.30 -2.85 -11.98
C GLU A 168 17.64 -2.08 -12.02
N ASP A 169 17.60 -0.76 -12.25
CA ASP A 169 18.79 0.02 -12.62
C ASP A 169 19.61 0.55 -11.42
N TYR A 170 19.06 0.61 -10.21
CA TYR A 170 19.75 1.19 -9.04
C TYR A 170 19.83 0.24 -7.84
N MET A 171 19.53 -1.02 -8.05
CA MET A 171 19.71 -2.08 -7.06
C MET A 171 20.79 -3.06 -7.52
N ASN A 172 21.78 -3.26 -6.68
CA ASN A 172 22.75 -4.32 -6.84
C ASN A 172 22.41 -5.44 -5.87
N PHE A 173 22.15 -6.65 -6.36
CA PHE A 173 21.93 -7.80 -5.50
C PHE A 173 22.68 -9.04 -6.00
N THR A 174 22.93 -9.95 -5.09
CA THR A 174 23.57 -11.24 -5.35
C THR A 174 22.71 -12.35 -4.79
N VAL A 175 22.56 -13.42 -5.56
CA VAL A 175 21.89 -14.65 -5.13
C VAL A 175 22.95 -15.71 -4.93
N ARG A 176 22.96 -16.32 -3.76
CA ARG A 176 23.79 -17.47 -3.41
C ARG A 176 22.90 -18.54 -2.82
N GLU A 177 23.44 -19.75 -2.62
CA GLU A 177 22.70 -20.89 -2.05
C GLU A 177 21.90 -20.49 -0.80
N GLY A 178 20.58 -20.36 -0.93
CA GLY A 178 19.67 -20.00 0.16
C GLY A 178 19.78 -18.56 0.68
N MET A 179 20.52 -17.67 0.02
CA MET A 179 20.72 -16.31 0.48
C MET A 179 20.61 -15.29 -0.67
N ILE A 180 19.93 -14.18 -0.39
CA ILE A 180 19.85 -13.03 -1.27
C ILE A 180 20.36 -11.82 -0.49
N GLY A 181 21.37 -11.15 -0.97
CA GLY A 181 21.89 -9.91 -0.38
C GLY A 181 21.91 -8.79 -1.41
N GLY A 182 21.55 -7.59 -0.99
CA GLY A 182 21.52 -6.46 -1.92
C GLY A 182 21.68 -5.11 -1.24
N THR A 183 22.03 -4.14 -2.07
CA THR A 183 22.24 -2.73 -1.71
C THR A 183 21.52 -1.86 -2.73
N ILE A 184 20.80 -0.85 -2.26
CA ILE A 184 20.23 0.20 -3.11
C ILE A 184 21.24 1.34 -3.18
N SER A 185 21.70 1.64 -4.39
CA SER A 185 22.73 2.64 -4.66
C SER A 185 22.20 4.08 -4.79
N THR A 186 20.89 4.25 -4.93
CA THR A 186 20.22 5.55 -5.02
C THR A 186 19.38 5.77 -3.78
N ALA A 187 19.46 6.96 -3.18
CA ALA A 187 18.66 7.29 -2.02
C ALA A 187 17.16 7.07 -2.27
N LEU A 188 16.52 6.33 -1.37
CA LEU A 188 15.07 6.18 -1.34
C LEU A 188 14.44 7.44 -0.76
N LYS A 189 13.38 7.91 -1.37
CA LYS A 189 12.62 9.06 -0.87
C LYS A 189 11.79 8.66 0.35
N ASP A 190 11.31 9.64 1.05
CA ASP A 190 10.29 9.43 2.08
C ASP A 190 9.07 8.69 1.50
N HIS A 191 8.44 7.84 2.30
CA HIS A 191 7.27 7.04 1.93
C HIS A 191 7.46 6.03 0.77
N GLU A 192 8.67 5.80 0.31
CA GLU A 192 8.94 4.71 -0.62
C GLU A 192 8.94 3.36 0.09
N SER A 193 8.45 2.34 -0.60
CA SER A 193 8.43 0.96 -0.11
C SER A 193 9.40 0.09 -0.91
N LEU A 194 9.79 -1.05 -0.34
CA LEU A 194 10.53 -2.08 -1.05
C LEU A 194 9.92 -3.44 -0.71
N THR A 195 9.56 -4.18 -1.75
CA THR A 195 9.03 -5.53 -1.62
C THR A 195 9.77 -6.47 -2.57
N MET A 196 10.17 -7.63 -2.06
CA MET A 196 10.72 -8.72 -2.86
C MET A 196 9.64 -9.77 -3.11
N THR A 197 9.56 -10.26 -4.34
CA THR A 197 8.74 -11.42 -4.74
C THR A 197 9.65 -12.48 -5.34
N LEU A 198 9.47 -13.73 -4.91
CA LEU A 198 10.27 -14.87 -5.36
C LEU A 198 9.39 -16.11 -5.52
N ASP A 199 9.38 -16.66 -6.72
CA ASP A 199 8.76 -17.95 -7.01
C ASP A 199 9.76 -19.07 -6.73
N VAL A 200 9.38 -19.99 -5.84
CA VAL A 200 10.29 -21.05 -5.35
C VAL A 200 9.87 -22.47 -5.77
N GLY A 201 8.80 -22.62 -6.53
CA GLY A 201 8.29 -23.92 -6.96
C GLY A 201 7.44 -24.61 -5.91
N GLU A 202 7.03 -25.85 -6.22
CA GLU A 202 6.12 -26.66 -5.40
C GLU A 202 6.84 -27.22 -4.16
N GLY A 203 6.19 -27.12 -2.99
CA GLY A 203 6.62 -27.81 -1.78
C GLY A 203 7.91 -27.28 -1.14
N TYR A 204 8.38 -26.11 -1.52
CA TYR A 204 9.57 -25.50 -0.94
C TYR A 204 9.35 -25.13 0.53
N PHE A 205 8.21 -24.53 0.84
CA PHE A 205 7.79 -24.25 2.21
C PHE A 205 6.88 -25.36 2.73
N ALA A 206 7.13 -25.81 3.96
CA ALA A 206 6.29 -26.77 4.65
C ALA A 206 5.04 -26.08 5.23
N GLY A 207 3.96 -26.06 4.50
CA GLY A 207 2.69 -25.47 4.96
C GLY A 207 1.56 -25.70 3.97
N ARG A 208 0.31 -25.64 4.44
CA ARG A 208 -0.85 -25.47 3.57
C ARG A 208 -1.09 -23.99 3.41
N TYR A 209 -0.67 -23.45 2.31
CA TYR A 209 -0.97 -22.08 1.94
C TYR A 209 -2.33 -22.05 1.26
N ALA A 210 -3.17 -21.09 1.64
CA ALA A 210 -4.45 -20.92 0.97
C ALA A 210 -4.18 -20.59 -0.50
N SER A 211 -4.41 -21.55 -1.37
CA SER A 211 -4.50 -21.26 -2.79
C SER A 211 -5.76 -20.42 -2.99
N TRP A 212 -5.58 -19.15 -3.21
CA TRP A 212 -6.65 -18.33 -3.74
C TRP A 212 -6.79 -18.65 -5.23
N SER A 213 -7.27 -19.85 -5.53
CA SER A 213 -7.83 -20.08 -6.86
C SER A 213 -9.06 -19.18 -6.92
N SER A 214 -8.95 -18.06 -7.62
CA SER A 214 -10.05 -17.10 -7.82
C SER A 214 -11.29 -17.79 -8.41
N GLY A 215 -11.12 -18.92 -9.07
CA GLY A 215 -12.17 -19.66 -9.75
C GLY A 215 -13.35 -20.09 -8.87
N TRP A 216 -13.14 -20.49 -7.62
CA TRP A 216 -14.27 -20.86 -6.76
C TRP A 216 -15.03 -19.65 -6.23
N VAL A 217 -14.35 -18.52 -5.99
CA VAL A 217 -14.98 -17.24 -5.57
C VAL A 217 -15.82 -16.69 -6.73
N GLU A 218 -15.28 -16.70 -7.93
CA GLU A 218 -16.01 -16.31 -9.15
C GLU A 218 -17.21 -17.23 -9.38
N THR A 219 -17.02 -18.54 -9.25
CA THR A 219 -18.12 -19.51 -9.37
C THR A 219 -19.18 -19.30 -8.28
N ALA A 220 -18.78 -19.07 -7.04
CA ALA A 220 -19.70 -18.78 -5.94
C ALA A 220 -20.48 -17.48 -6.17
N LEU A 221 -19.83 -16.42 -6.65
CA LEU A 221 -20.49 -15.16 -7.01
C LEU A 221 -21.50 -15.38 -8.15
N VAL A 222 -21.14 -16.09 -9.21
CA VAL A 222 -22.05 -16.42 -10.32
C VAL A 222 -23.27 -17.18 -9.81
N ILE A 223 -23.08 -18.18 -8.94
CA ILE A 223 -24.19 -18.95 -8.35
C ILE A 223 -25.09 -18.04 -7.50
N VAL A 224 -24.50 -17.19 -6.64
CA VAL A 224 -25.28 -16.26 -5.78
C VAL A 224 -26.11 -15.29 -6.64
N PHE A 225 -25.49 -14.66 -7.65
CA PHE A 225 -26.21 -13.76 -8.55
C PHE A 225 -27.28 -14.47 -9.37
N SER A 226 -27.02 -15.70 -9.81
CA SER A 226 -28.01 -16.52 -10.53
C SER A 226 -29.21 -16.86 -9.66
N VAL A 227 -28.99 -17.25 -8.40
CA VAL A 227 -30.07 -17.54 -7.43
C VAL A 227 -30.86 -16.27 -7.13
N LEU A 228 -30.21 -15.12 -6.94
CA LEU A 228 -30.90 -13.85 -6.72
C LEU A 228 -31.73 -13.43 -7.94
N ALA A 229 -31.24 -13.61 -9.14
CA ALA A 229 -31.96 -13.34 -10.37
C ALA A 229 -33.20 -14.25 -10.53
N LEU A 230 -33.07 -15.54 -10.22
CA LEU A 230 -34.19 -16.50 -10.23
C LEU A 230 -35.23 -16.14 -9.16
N LEU A 231 -34.82 -15.77 -7.96
CA LEU A 231 -35.72 -15.32 -6.90
C LEU A 231 -36.45 -14.04 -7.30
N TYR A 232 -35.75 -13.08 -7.86
CA TYR A 232 -36.33 -11.84 -8.37
C TYR A 232 -37.36 -12.15 -9.47
N TRP A 233 -37.01 -13.02 -10.42
CA TRP A 233 -37.90 -13.44 -11.50
C TRP A 233 -39.14 -14.17 -10.96
N ALA A 234 -38.98 -15.11 -10.01
CA ALA A 234 -40.09 -15.82 -9.38
C ALA A 234 -41.04 -14.91 -8.59
N LEU A 235 -40.48 -13.87 -7.93
CA LEU A 235 -41.28 -12.89 -7.20
C LEU A 235 -42.04 -11.94 -8.16
N THR A 236 -41.43 -11.57 -9.27
CA THR A 236 -42.07 -10.70 -10.29
C THR A 236 -43.13 -11.45 -11.08
N LEU A 237 -42.96 -12.74 -11.38
CA LEU A 237 -43.99 -13.59 -12.02
C LEU A 237 -45.21 -13.86 -11.09
N ARG A 238 -45.07 -13.70 -9.77
CA ARG A 238 -46.20 -13.72 -8.83
C ARG A 238 -46.99 -12.41 -8.80
N SER A 239 -46.55 -11.37 -9.49
CA SER A 239 -47.39 -10.20 -9.73
C SER A 239 -48.61 -10.68 -10.53
N LYS A 240 -49.80 -10.50 -9.95
CA LYS A 240 -51.11 -11.00 -10.39
C LYS A 240 -51.24 -10.95 -11.90
N PRO A 241 -51.68 -12.02 -12.58
CA PRO A 241 -51.99 -11.95 -14.00
C PRO A 241 -52.97 -10.75 -14.17
N LEU A 242 -52.62 -9.89 -15.10
CA LEU A 242 -53.55 -8.85 -15.55
C LEU A 242 -54.86 -9.58 -15.87
N ARG A 243 -55.88 -9.43 -15.02
CA ARG A 243 -57.23 -9.88 -15.33
C ARG A 243 -57.65 -9.08 -16.58
N ALA A 244 -57.49 -9.70 -17.73
CA ALA A 244 -58.14 -9.23 -18.91
C ALA A 244 -59.65 -9.20 -18.57
N SER A 245 -60.19 -8.04 -18.32
CA SER A 245 -61.62 -7.83 -18.24
C SER A 245 -62.13 -8.11 -19.64
N SER A 246 -62.66 -9.31 -19.88
CA SER A 246 -63.43 -9.62 -21.08
C SER A 246 -64.75 -8.85 -21.01
N ARG A 247 -64.74 -7.58 -21.36
CA ARG A 247 -65.97 -6.90 -21.74
C ARG A 247 -66.34 -7.41 -23.11
N THR A 248 -67.35 -8.25 -23.17
CA THR A 248 -67.94 -8.85 -24.38
C THR A 248 -68.75 -7.91 -25.23
N ALA A 249 -68.80 -6.62 -24.89
CA ALA A 249 -69.44 -5.58 -25.72
C ALA A 249 -68.56 -4.29 -25.66
N PRO A 250 -68.35 -3.59 -26.79
CA PRO A 250 -67.79 -2.27 -26.76
C PRO A 250 -68.72 -1.37 -25.95
N PRO A 251 -68.20 -0.41 -25.16
CA PRO A 251 -69.05 0.55 -24.49
C PRO A 251 -69.73 1.40 -25.55
N ASP A 252 -71.09 1.33 -25.59
CA ASP A 252 -71.96 1.99 -26.57
C ASP A 252 -71.82 3.54 -26.55
N ALA A 253 -70.94 4.11 -25.78
CA ALA A 253 -70.78 5.55 -25.61
C ALA A 253 -69.30 6.05 -25.66
N ALA A 254 -68.34 5.26 -26.06
CA ALA A 254 -66.98 5.73 -26.18
C ALA A 254 -66.76 6.39 -27.54
N ALA A 255 -66.34 7.66 -27.55
CA ALA A 255 -65.95 8.33 -28.77
C ALA A 255 -64.75 7.64 -29.43
N PRO A 256 -64.57 7.65 -30.74
CA PRO A 256 -63.40 7.04 -31.42
C PRO A 256 -62.07 7.59 -30.94
N SER A 257 -62.03 8.79 -30.36
CA SER A 257 -60.85 9.41 -29.75
C SER A 257 -60.40 8.73 -28.44
N ASP A 258 -61.29 8.00 -27.76
CA ASP A 258 -61.03 7.40 -26.45
C ASP A 258 -60.48 5.96 -26.56
N LEU A 259 -60.56 5.38 -27.75
CA LEU A 259 -60.04 4.04 -28.02
C LEU A 259 -58.55 3.83 -27.65
N PRO A 260 -57.63 4.74 -27.92
CA PRO A 260 -56.23 4.59 -27.52
C PRO A 260 -56.07 4.52 -26.01
N TYR A 261 -56.83 5.26 -25.23
CA TYR A 261 -56.78 5.30 -23.76
C TYR A 261 -57.35 4.01 -23.14
N LEU A 262 -58.43 3.48 -23.74
CA LEU A 262 -59.00 2.22 -23.27
C LEU A 262 -58.12 1.01 -23.58
N LEU A 263 -57.42 1.03 -24.71
CA LEU A 263 -56.43 -0.03 -25.07
C LEU A 263 -55.15 0.09 -24.21
N ALA A 264 -54.76 1.26 -23.76
CA ALA A 264 -53.62 1.47 -22.87
C ALA A 264 -53.94 1.21 -21.39
N GLY A 265 -55.20 0.88 -21.04
CA GLY A 265 -55.62 0.58 -19.68
C GLY A 265 -55.69 1.79 -18.74
N GLY A 266 -55.70 3.02 -19.28
CA GLY A 266 -55.89 4.25 -18.53
C GLY A 266 -57.35 4.68 -18.59
N ALA A 267 -57.91 5.14 -17.46
CA ALA A 267 -59.19 5.87 -17.47
C ALA A 267 -58.94 7.30 -17.93
N PRO A 268 -59.79 7.86 -18.85
CA PRO A 268 -59.71 9.27 -19.20
C PRO A 268 -60.06 10.11 -17.96
N ASP A 269 -59.18 11.03 -17.57
CA ASP A 269 -59.52 12.09 -16.60
C ASP A 269 -60.47 13.08 -17.29
N PHE A 270 -61.74 12.98 -16.98
CA PHE A 270 -62.71 14.00 -17.32
C PHE A 270 -62.66 15.11 -16.26
N ASN A 271 -61.99 16.19 -16.56
CA ASN A 271 -62.22 17.49 -15.93
C ASN A 271 -63.17 18.32 -16.77
#